data_075cb05082f43898eff14c97fc9d065b
#
_entry.id   075cb05082f43898eff14c97fc9d065b
#
_cell.length_a   1.000
_cell.length_b   1.000
_cell.length_c   1.000
_cell.angle_alpha   90.00
_cell.angle_beta   90.00
_cell.angle_gamma   90.00
#
_symmetry.space_group_name_H-M   'P 1'
#
loop_
_entity.id
_entity.type
_entity.pdbx_description
1 polymer ?
#
loop_
_entity_poly.entity_id
_entity_poly.type
_entity_poly.pdbx_seq_one_letter_code
_entity_poly.pdbx_strand_id
1 'polypeptide(L)'
;MAKEIKTIGVLTSGGDAPGMNAAIRAVVRTAIAKGLKVKGVLKGYNGLLNDEIIDMDALSVADIIHRGGTILYTARCLEFITPEGQQKAAEVCKKHGIDGLIVIGGDGSFRGAQKLAALGINTIGVPGTIDLDIACTDYTIGFDTAINTAMEAIDKIRDTSTSHERCSIIEVMGRNAGYIALWCGIANGAEDILLPERYNNDEQALINSIINNRKKGKRHHIIVNAEGIGHSTSMARRIEAATGIETRATILGHMQRGGSPTCKDRMYASIMGAYAVDCLIAGKSMRVVAHSHGEFVDYDIDEYQYTISRNLAR
;
A
#
# COMPACT_ATOMS: atom_id res chain seq x y z
N MET A 1 28.96 -12.80 -17.97
CA MET A 1 29.20 -12.29 -16.60
C MET A 1 28.10 -11.26 -16.31
N ALA A 2 27.45 -11.34 -15.15
CA ALA A 2 26.49 -10.32 -14.76
C ALA A 2 27.21 -8.96 -14.69
N LYS A 3 26.57 -7.90 -15.19
CA LYS A 3 27.12 -6.55 -15.15
C LYS A 3 27.24 -6.10 -13.68
N GLU A 4 28.42 -5.62 -13.30
CA GLU A 4 28.66 -5.08 -11.97
C GLU A 4 27.73 -3.88 -11.70
N ILE A 5 27.00 -3.88 -10.60
CA ILE A 5 26.14 -2.77 -10.18
C ILE A 5 27.02 -1.68 -9.55
N LYS A 6 26.97 -0.47 -10.10
CA LYS A 6 27.70 0.72 -9.60
C LYS A 6 26.76 1.86 -9.19
N THR A 7 25.61 1.95 -9.84
CA THR A 7 24.62 3.00 -9.59
C THR A 7 23.23 2.38 -9.48
N ILE A 8 22.54 2.66 -8.38
CA ILE A 8 21.17 2.23 -8.12
C ILE A 8 20.23 3.43 -8.25
N GLY A 9 19.14 3.25 -9.00
CA GLY A 9 18.00 4.15 -8.99
C GLY A 9 16.98 3.72 -7.92
N VAL A 10 16.29 4.67 -7.32
CA VAL A 10 15.15 4.40 -6.43
C VAL A 10 13.98 5.31 -6.79
N LEU A 11 12.77 4.76 -6.85
CA LEU A 11 11.54 5.50 -7.07
C LEU A 11 10.40 4.98 -6.19
N THR A 12 9.42 5.86 -5.97
CA THR A 12 8.11 5.49 -5.42
C THR A 12 7.04 5.64 -6.49
N SER A 13 6.12 4.70 -6.58
CA SER A 13 5.10 4.64 -7.63
C SER A 13 3.77 4.15 -7.07
N GLY A 14 2.67 4.65 -7.63
CA GLY A 14 1.31 4.31 -7.18
C GLY A 14 0.81 5.25 -6.08
N GLY A 15 -0.05 4.76 -5.20
CA GLY A 15 -0.48 5.51 -4.01
C GLY A 15 0.65 5.59 -2.99
N ASP A 16 0.75 6.72 -2.31
CA ASP A 16 1.68 6.85 -1.18
C ASP A 16 1.24 5.99 0.01
N ALA A 17 2.22 5.58 0.80
CA ALA A 17 2.01 4.77 2.00
C ALA A 17 2.98 5.22 3.10
N PRO A 18 2.52 5.31 4.36
CA PRO A 18 3.40 5.64 5.48
C PRO A 18 4.51 4.60 5.63
N GLY A 19 5.77 5.04 5.62
CA GLY A 19 6.94 4.15 5.62
C GLY A 19 7.71 4.13 4.30
N MET A 20 7.18 4.69 3.20
CA MET A 20 7.93 4.83 1.95
C MET A 20 9.24 5.61 2.15
N ASN A 21 9.24 6.67 2.95
CA ASN A 21 10.46 7.40 3.28
C ASN A 21 11.48 6.55 4.06
N ALA A 22 11.02 5.69 4.95
CA ALA A 22 11.91 4.76 5.66
C ALA A 22 12.55 3.75 4.69
N ALA A 23 11.80 3.25 3.70
CA ALA A 23 12.31 2.37 2.64
C ALA A 23 13.33 3.09 1.75
N ILE A 24 13.02 4.31 1.28
CA ILE A 24 13.97 5.14 0.50
C ILE A 24 15.26 5.34 1.29
N ARG A 25 15.15 5.71 2.57
CA ARG A 25 16.30 5.90 3.45
C ARG A 25 17.15 4.64 3.56
N ALA A 26 16.53 3.48 3.73
CA ALA A 26 17.23 2.22 3.82
C ALA A 26 17.97 1.87 2.53
N VAL A 27 17.33 2.02 1.38
CA VAL A 27 17.94 1.84 0.06
C VAL A 27 19.17 2.73 -0.09
N VAL A 28 19.02 4.04 0.13
CA VAL A 28 20.10 5.01 -0.08
C VAL A 28 21.27 4.72 0.85
N ARG A 29 21.03 4.55 2.14
CA ARG A 29 22.11 4.32 3.12
C ARG A 29 22.82 2.98 2.93
N THR A 30 22.08 1.93 2.61
CA THR A 30 22.67 0.61 2.34
C THR A 30 23.51 0.64 1.07
N ALA A 31 23.02 1.25 0.00
CA ALA A 31 23.78 1.39 -1.24
C ALA A 31 25.09 2.17 -1.03
N ILE A 32 25.05 3.32 -0.33
CA ILE A 32 26.24 4.11 -0.02
C ILE A 32 27.23 3.32 0.85
N ALA A 33 26.76 2.62 1.88
CA ALA A 33 27.61 1.78 2.74
C ALA A 33 28.33 0.68 1.95
N LYS A 34 27.79 0.26 0.83
CA LYS A 34 28.37 -0.71 -0.11
C LYS A 34 29.16 -0.08 -1.26
N GLY A 35 29.40 1.24 -1.21
CA GLY A 35 30.19 1.97 -2.21
C GLY A 35 29.46 2.30 -3.51
N LEU A 36 28.15 2.18 -3.55
CA LEU A 36 27.33 2.45 -4.73
C LEU A 36 26.88 3.91 -4.77
N LYS A 37 26.68 4.43 -5.99
CA LYS A 37 26.01 5.72 -6.22
C LYS A 37 24.50 5.50 -6.23
N VAL A 38 23.74 6.53 -5.78
CA VAL A 38 22.28 6.47 -5.74
C VAL A 38 21.67 7.66 -6.50
N LYS A 39 20.70 7.34 -7.33
CA LYS A 39 19.84 8.28 -8.06
C LYS A 39 18.41 8.18 -7.56
N GLY A 40 17.83 9.27 -7.11
CA GLY A 40 16.40 9.36 -6.83
C GLY A 40 15.64 9.76 -8.08
N VAL A 41 14.58 9.02 -8.40
CA VAL A 41 13.68 9.36 -9.52
C VAL A 41 12.44 10.02 -8.93
N LEU A 42 12.20 11.27 -9.26
CA LEU A 42 11.04 12.01 -8.77
C LEU A 42 9.77 11.57 -9.50
N LYS A 43 8.63 11.56 -8.80
CA LYS A 43 7.32 11.25 -9.38
C LYS A 43 7.21 9.88 -10.10
N GLY A 44 8.01 8.90 -9.65
CA GLY A 44 7.96 7.53 -10.15
C GLY A 44 8.27 7.41 -11.65
N TYR A 45 7.49 6.61 -12.37
CA TYR A 45 7.70 6.41 -13.81
C TYR A 45 7.52 7.69 -14.64
N ASN A 46 6.70 8.64 -14.17
CA ASN A 46 6.57 9.95 -14.82
C ASN A 46 7.90 10.69 -14.84
N GLY A 47 8.65 10.66 -13.74
CA GLY A 47 9.96 11.29 -13.65
C GLY A 47 11.02 10.61 -14.53
N LEU A 48 10.93 9.28 -14.75
CA LEU A 48 11.78 8.63 -15.74
C LEU A 48 11.53 9.20 -17.14
N LEU A 49 10.27 9.36 -17.53
CA LEU A 49 9.91 9.90 -18.85
C LEU A 49 10.33 11.37 -19.03
N ASN A 50 10.33 12.14 -17.96
CA ASN A 50 10.65 13.58 -17.97
C ASN A 50 12.09 13.88 -17.53
N ASP A 51 12.92 12.85 -17.34
CA ASP A 51 14.32 13.01 -16.93
C ASP A 51 14.49 13.72 -15.56
N GLU A 52 13.50 13.56 -14.66
CA GLU A 52 13.49 14.16 -13.33
C GLU A 52 14.28 13.31 -12.33
N ILE A 53 15.60 13.29 -12.46
CA ILE A 53 16.52 12.47 -11.67
C ILE A 53 17.45 13.35 -10.84
N ILE A 54 17.62 12.99 -9.57
CA ILE A 54 18.51 13.69 -8.63
C ILE A 54 19.58 12.73 -8.09
N ASP A 55 20.75 13.28 -7.77
CA ASP A 55 21.74 12.55 -6.99
C ASP A 55 21.33 12.49 -5.52
N MET A 56 21.53 11.34 -4.89
CA MET A 56 21.21 11.16 -3.48
C MET A 56 22.42 10.72 -2.68
N ASP A 57 22.60 11.34 -1.55
CA ASP A 57 23.61 11.04 -0.54
C ASP A 57 22.98 10.73 0.83
N ALA A 58 23.80 10.54 1.85
CA ALA A 58 23.33 10.28 3.21
C ALA A 58 22.53 11.43 3.83
N LEU A 59 22.79 12.68 3.40
CA LEU A 59 22.08 13.87 3.88
C LEU A 59 20.72 14.02 3.22
N SER A 60 20.59 13.59 1.97
CA SER A 60 19.33 13.60 1.23
C SER A 60 18.22 12.81 1.93
N VAL A 61 18.60 11.87 2.79
CA VAL A 61 17.68 10.99 3.54
C VAL A 61 17.80 11.15 5.05
N ALA A 62 18.41 12.24 5.52
CA ALA A 62 18.46 12.57 6.95
C ALA A 62 17.05 12.92 7.45
N ASP A 63 16.72 12.49 8.66
CA ASP A 63 15.50 12.83 9.40
C ASP A 63 14.17 12.59 8.65
N ILE A 64 14.13 11.59 7.73
CA ILE A 64 12.92 11.25 6.99
C ILE A 64 12.25 9.95 7.46
N ILE A 65 12.90 9.14 8.31
CA ILE A 65 12.38 7.82 8.69
C ILE A 65 11.00 7.87 9.36
N HIS A 66 10.71 8.95 10.07
CA HIS A 66 9.45 9.17 10.78
C HIS A 66 8.42 9.97 9.97
N ARG A 67 8.77 10.43 8.77
CA ARG A 67 7.89 11.27 7.95
C ARG A 67 6.98 10.41 7.08
N GLY A 68 5.68 10.74 7.10
CA GLY A 68 4.71 10.19 6.15
C GLY A 68 4.94 10.71 4.72
N GLY A 69 4.16 10.17 3.79
CA GLY A 69 4.31 10.47 2.37
C GLY A 69 5.62 9.94 1.77
N THR A 70 6.08 10.55 0.70
CA THR A 70 7.34 10.20 0.03
C THR A 70 8.09 11.43 -0.45
N ILE A 71 9.38 11.54 -0.13
CA ILE A 71 10.23 12.65 -0.57
C ILE A 71 10.52 12.63 -2.07
N LEU A 72 10.36 11.47 -2.72
CA LEU A 72 10.53 11.32 -4.17
C LEU A 72 9.24 11.62 -4.93
N TYR A 73 8.17 11.95 -4.24
CA TYR A 73 6.83 12.15 -4.81
C TYR A 73 6.32 10.90 -5.56
N THR A 74 5.09 10.92 -5.98
CA THR A 74 4.48 9.87 -6.81
C THR A 74 3.50 10.49 -7.78
N ALA A 75 3.35 9.90 -8.96
CA ALA A 75 2.39 10.32 -9.96
C ALA A 75 1.89 9.12 -10.77
N ARG A 76 0.67 9.22 -11.28
CA ARG A 76 0.19 8.30 -12.30
C ARG A 76 0.86 8.65 -13.62
N CYS A 77 1.31 7.64 -14.37
CA CYS A 77 1.96 7.79 -15.66
C CYS A 77 1.29 6.90 -16.71
N LEU A 78 0.33 7.45 -17.43
CA LEU A 78 -0.37 6.71 -18.49
C LEU A 78 0.53 6.46 -19.70
N GLU A 79 1.43 7.38 -20.03
CA GLU A 79 2.40 7.23 -21.12
C GLU A 79 3.30 6.01 -20.93
N PHE A 80 3.66 5.68 -19.68
CA PHE A 80 4.49 4.51 -19.38
C PHE A 80 3.81 3.16 -19.67
N ILE A 81 2.50 3.13 -19.90
CA ILE A 81 1.77 1.92 -20.28
C ILE A 81 2.14 1.52 -21.72
N THR A 82 2.56 2.47 -22.55
CA THR A 82 2.92 2.24 -23.96
C THR A 82 4.34 1.68 -24.10
N PRO A 83 4.61 0.85 -25.13
CA PRO A 83 5.97 0.37 -25.42
C PRO A 83 6.99 1.52 -25.61
N GLU A 84 6.57 2.61 -26.25
CA GLU A 84 7.39 3.79 -26.52
C GLU A 84 7.80 4.48 -25.21
N GLY A 85 6.84 4.66 -24.28
CA GLY A 85 7.11 5.21 -22.94
C GLY A 85 8.07 4.33 -22.14
N GLN A 86 7.90 3.00 -22.20
CA GLN A 86 8.79 2.04 -21.52
C GLN A 86 10.20 2.12 -22.10
N GLN A 87 10.34 2.18 -23.43
CA GLN A 87 11.63 2.32 -24.10
C GLN A 87 12.32 3.62 -23.72
N LYS A 88 11.61 4.75 -23.75
CA LYS A 88 12.11 6.08 -23.30
C LYS A 88 12.60 6.03 -21.85
N ALA A 89 11.83 5.43 -20.96
CA ALA A 89 12.24 5.27 -19.55
C ALA A 89 13.53 4.44 -19.41
N ALA A 90 13.66 3.35 -20.16
CA ALA A 90 14.87 2.54 -20.16
C ALA A 90 16.08 3.31 -20.72
N GLU A 91 15.90 4.16 -21.74
CA GLU A 91 16.95 5.03 -22.28
C GLU A 91 17.40 6.08 -21.25
N VAL A 92 16.47 6.67 -20.48
CA VAL A 92 16.80 7.59 -19.40
C VAL A 92 17.59 6.88 -18.30
N CYS A 93 17.22 5.65 -17.91
CA CYS A 93 18.03 4.86 -16.98
C CYS A 93 19.47 4.67 -17.51
N LYS A 94 19.62 4.31 -18.78
CA LYS A 94 20.94 4.14 -19.41
C LYS A 94 21.74 5.45 -19.48
N LYS A 95 21.08 6.56 -19.83
CA LYS A 95 21.66 7.92 -19.88
C LYS A 95 22.28 8.32 -18.53
N HIS A 96 21.59 8.02 -17.42
CA HIS A 96 22.06 8.30 -16.06
C HIS A 96 22.95 7.23 -15.46
N GLY A 97 23.27 6.17 -16.23
CA GLY A 97 24.11 5.08 -15.78
C GLY A 97 23.49 4.25 -14.65
N ILE A 98 22.16 4.19 -14.57
CA ILE A 98 21.44 3.37 -13.60
C ILE A 98 21.55 1.91 -14.01
N ASP A 99 22.28 1.10 -13.23
CA ASP A 99 22.48 -0.33 -13.48
C ASP A 99 21.36 -1.18 -12.91
N GLY A 100 20.68 -0.70 -11.86
CA GLY A 100 19.54 -1.35 -11.24
C GLY A 100 18.57 -0.34 -10.64
N LEU A 101 17.28 -0.65 -10.63
CA LEU A 101 16.20 0.22 -10.18
C LEU A 101 15.40 -0.47 -9.07
N ILE A 102 15.30 0.18 -7.90
CA ILE A 102 14.42 -0.25 -6.82
C ILE A 102 13.10 0.52 -6.92
N VAL A 103 12.01 -0.24 -7.04
CA VAL A 103 10.66 0.29 -7.22
C VAL A 103 9.84 0.03 -5.97
N ILE A 104 9.56 1.10 -5.21
CA ILE A 104 8.73 1.04 -4.00
C ILE A 104 7.29 1.36 -4.39
N GLY A 105 6.37 0.41 -4.23
CA GLY A 105 4.97 0.59 -4.63
C GLY A 105 4.15 -0.68 -4.56
N GLY A 106 3.00 -0.68 -5.24
CA GLY A 106 2.08 -1.82 -5.31
C GLY A 106 2.19 -2.62 -6.60
N ASP A 107 1.22 -3.51 -6.85
CA ASP A 107 1.15 -4.42 -7.99
C ASP A 107 1.36 -3.72 -9.35
N GLY A 108 0.67 -2.61 -9.61
CA GLY A 108 0.85 -1.86 -10.85
C GLY A 108 2.27 -1.35 -11.06
N SER A 109 2.97 -0.99 -9.98
CA SER A 109 4.37 -0.55 -10.02
C SER A 109 5.31 -1.69 -10.35
N PHE A 110 5.02 -2.90 -9.87
CA PHE A 110 5.81 -4.11 -10.18
C PHE A 110 5.63 -4.57 -11.62
N ARG A 111 4.43 -4.43 -12.19
CA ARG A 111 4.23 -4.64 -13.64
C ARG A 111 5.08 -3.68 -14.47
N GLY A 112 5.21 -2.43 -14.02
CA GLY A 112 6.12 -1.47 -14.64
C GLY A 112 7.60 -1.89 -14.51
N ALA A 113 8.02 -2.36 -13.33
CA ALA A 113 9.36 -2.88 -13.10
C ALA A 113 9.68 -4.08 -14.03
N GLN A 114 8.74 -5.00 -14.21
CA GLN A 114 8.82 -6.12 -15.14
C GLN A 114 9.10 -5.66 -16.59
N LYS A 115 8.39 -4.62 -17.04
CA LYS A 115 8.60 -4.07 -18.40
C LYS A 115 10.00 -3.48 -18.56
N LEU A 116 10.51 -2.75 -17.56
CA LEU A 116 11.88 -2.24 -17.59
C LEU A 116 12.92 -3.36 -17.54
N ALA A 117 12.67 -4.42 -16.78
CA ALA A 117 13.55 -5.58 -16.74
C ALA A 117 13.67 -6.26 -18.13
N ALA A 118 12.56 -6.39 -18.85
CA ALA A 118 12.56 -6.90 -20.22
C ALA A 118 13.37 -6.02 -21.19
N LEU A 119 13.58 -4.73 -20.87
CA LEU A 119 14.41 -3.79 -21.64
C LEU A 119 15.86 -3.71 -21.13
N GLY A 120 16.25 -4.60 -20.22
CA GLY A 120 17.61 -4.77 -19.73
C GLY A 120 17.99 -3.87 -18.53
N ILE A 121 17.02 -3.33 -17.79
CA ILE A 121 17.24 -2.63 -16.53
C ILE A 121 16.93 -3.60 -15.37
N ASN A 122 17.91 -3.95 -14.55
CA ASN A 122 17.67 -4.80 -13.38
C ASN A 122 16.68 -4.12 -12.43
N THR A 123 15.64 -4.84 -11.99
CA THR A 123 14.60 -4.25 -11.12
C THR A 123 14.32 -5.11 -9.90
N ILE A 124 14.12 -4.45 -8.74
CA ILE A 124 13.63 -5.08 -7.52
C ILE A 124 12.45 -4.26 -7.01
N GLY A 125 11.33 -4.93 -6.74
CA GLY A 125 10.15 -4.34 -6.12
C GLY A 125 10.23 -4.38 -4.60
N VAL A 126 9.72 -3.33 -3.94
CA VAL A 126 9.53 -3.27 -2.48
C VAL A 126 8.07 -2.93 -2.23
N PRO A 127 7.29 -3.79 -1.51
CA PRO A 127 5.85 -3.64 -1.36
C PRO A 127 5.50 -2.45 -0.45
N GLY A 128 5.15 -1.32 -1.07
CA GLY A 128 4.70 -0.09 -0.44
C GLY A 128 3.25 0.22 -0.83
N THR A 129 2.30 -0.29 -0.06
CA THR A 129 0.86 -0.08 -0.21
C THR A 129 0.16 -0.35 1.12
N ILE A 130 -0.91 0.40 1.40
CA ILE A 130 -1.73 0.17 2.59
C ILE A 130 -2.73 -1.00 2.42
N ASP A 131 -2.94 -1.49 1.19
CA ASP A 131 -4.06 -2.37 0.86
C ASP A 131 -3.81 -3.84 1.24
N LEU A 132 -2.55 -4.24 1.50
CA LEU A 132 -2.11 -5.62 1.75
C LEU A 132 -2.53 -6.61 0.63
N ASP A 133 -2.62 -6.12 -0.60
CA ASP A 133 -3.14 -6.83 -1.77
C ASP A 133 -2.03 -7.46 -2.65
N ILE A 134 -0.82 -7.63 -2.13
CA ILE A 134 0.32 -8.24 -2.80
C ILE A 134 0.44 -9.71 -2.39
N ALA A 135 0.10 -10.64 -3.27
CA ALA A 135 -0.09 -12.05 -2.93
C ALA A 135 1.15 -12.80 -2.43
N CYS A 136 2.36 -12.34 -2.74
CA CYS A 136 3.60 -13.00 -2.32
C CYS A 136 4.11 -12.58 -0.94
N THR A 137 3.43 -11.69 -0.24
CA THR A 137 3.91 -11.16 1.03
C THR A 137 2.82 -11.09 2.08
N ASP A 138 3.15 -11.45 3.30
CA ASP A 138 2.26 -11.32 4.46
C ASP A 138 2.21 -9.88 5.01
N TYR A 139 3.03 -8.97 4.45
CA TYR A 139 3.11 -7.60 4.93
C TYR A 139 3.48 -6.61 3.82
N THR A 140 2.76 -5.47 3.78
CA THR A 140 3.08 -4.34 2.92
C THR A 140 3.32 -3.09 3.76
N ILE A 141 4.32 -2.29 3.36
CA ILE A 141 4.71 -1.05 4.05
C ILE A 141 3.55 -0.05 3.97
N GLY A 142 3.11 0.41 5.14
CA GLY A 142 2.01 1.36 5.30
C GLY A 142 0.71 0.74 5.84
N PHE A 143 0.55 -0.58 5.78
CA PHE A 143 -0.65 -1.27 6.26
C PHE A 143 -0.87 -1.06 7.76
N ASP A 144 0.15 -1.29 8.59
CA ASP A 144 0.03 -1.15 10.04
C ASP A 144 -0.33 0.28 10.47
N THR A 145 0.25 1.28 9.83
CA THR A 145 -0.10 2.69 10.08
C THR A 145 -1.53 2.99 9.65
N ALA A 146 -1.96 2.50 8.50
CA ALA A 146 -3.31 2.73 7.99
C ALA A 146 -4.39 2.13 8.91
N ILE A 147 -4.18 0.91 9.44
CA ILE A 147 -5.12 0.30 10.39
C ILE A 147 -5.13 1.04 11.72
N ASN A 148 -3.99 1.49 12.24
CA ASN A 148 -3.94 2.27 13.48
C ASN A 148 -4.66 3.63 13.33
N THR A 149 -4.48 4.31 12.19
CA THR A 149 -5.22 5.54 11.88
C THR A 149 -6.73 5.30 11.82
N ALA A 150 -7.15 4.22 11.17
CA ALA A 150 -8.57 3.86 11.09
C ALA A 150 -9.14 3.48 12.47
N MET A 151 -8.40 2.71 13.26
CA MET A 151 -8.80 2.34 14.63
C MET A 151 -9.04 3.58 15.49
N GLU A 152 -8.11 4.53 15.50
CA GLU A 152 -8.26 5.78 16.27
C GLU A 152 -9.50 6.57 15.83
N ALA A 153 -9.80 6.59 14.53
CA ALA A 153 -11.00 7.25 14.01
C ALA A 153 -12.28 6.51 14.43
N ILE A 154 -12.29 5.17 14.37
CA ILE A 154 -13.44 4.34 14.78
C ILE A 154 -13.74 4.52 16.27
N ASP A 155 -12.72 4.55 17.13
CA ASP A 155 -12.89 4.77 18.57
C ASP A 155 -13.59 6.12 18.85
N LYS A 156 -13.13 7.19 18.20
CA LYS A 156 -13.76 8.52 18.32
C LYS A 156 -15.21 8.52 17.82
N ILE A 157 -15.49 7.80 16.73
CA ILE A 157 -16.86 7.68 16.21
C ILE A 157 -17.73 6.85 17.16
N ARG A 158 -17.18 5.81 17.77
CA ARG A 158 -17.88 4.98 18.76
C ARG A 158 -18.36 5.81 19.95
N ASP A 159 -17.52 6.68 20.49
CA ASP A 159 -17.88 7.54 21.63
C ASP A 159 -19.13 8.36 21.32
N THR A 160 -19.17 9.02 20.17
CA THR A 160 -20.34 9.81 19.77
C THR A 160 -21.53 8.93 19.39
N SER A 161 -21.32 7.77 18.76
CA SER A 161 -22.39 6.82 18.43
C SER A 161 -23.07 6.28 19.69
N THR A 162 -22.28 6.00 20.73
CA THR A 162 -22.78 5.56 22.03
C THR A 162 -23.61 6.65 22.69
N SER A 163 -23.12 7.90 22.69
CA SER A 163 -23.77 9.03 23.31
C SER A 163 -25.14 9.38 22.70
N HIS A 164 -25.29 9.11 21.40
CA HIS A 164 -26.51 9.43 20.63
C HIS A 164 -27.35 8.19 20.26
N GLU A 165 -26.96 7.00 20.70
CA GLU A 165 -27.63 5.73 20.39
C GLU A 165 -27.81 5.49 18.87
N ARG A 166 -26.78 5.83 18.08
CA ARG A 166 -26.78 5.79 16.62
C ARG A 166 -26.18 4.49 16.05
N CYS A 167 -26.51 4.23 14.80
CA CYS A 167 -25.74 3.34 13.94
C CYS A 167 -24.70 4.16 13.15
N SER A 168 -23.45 3.71 13.11
CA SER A 168 -22.38 4.35 12.36
C SER A 168 -21.76 3.38 11.38
N ILE A 169 -21.70 3.77 10.10
CA ILE A 169 -21.00 3.05 9.05
C ILE A 169 -19.68 3.77 8.79
N ILE A 170 -18.57 3.09 9.03
CA ILE A 170 -17.24 3.65 8.78
C ILE A 170 -16.66 2.97 7.55
N GLU A 171 -16.49 3.75 6.47
CA GLU A 171 -15.86 3.27 5.24
C GLU A 171 -14.36 3.46 5.35
N VAL A 172 -13.63 2.36 5.17
CA VAL A 172 -12.17 2.31 5.20
C VAL A 172 -11.63 1.96 3.81
N MET A 173 -10.41 2.42 3.52
CA MET A 173 -9.69 2.10 2.31
C MET A 173 -9.32 0.61 2.24
N GLY A 174 -8.68 0.19 1.19
CA GLY A 174 -8.24 -1.19 0.91
C GLY A 174 -8.47 -1.59 -0.55
N ARG A 175 -8.98 -0.67 -1.37
CA ARG A 175 -9.28 -0.89 -2.78
C ARG A 175 -10.27 -2.05 -2.95
N ASN A 176 -9.85 -3.17 -3.57
CA ASN A 176 -10.69 -4.35 -3.76
C ASN A 176 -10.49 -5.42 -2.66
N ALA A 177 -9.62 -5.14 -1.68
CA ALA A 177 -9.30 -6.06 -0.59
C ALA A 177 -9.92 -5.57 0.73
N GLY A 178 -10.52 -6.49 1.47
CA GLY A 178 -11.17 -6.21 2.74
C GLY A 178 -10.24 -6.25 3.97
N TYR A 179 -8.91 -6.33 3.81
CA TYR A 179 -7.98 -6.52 4.93
C TYR A 179 -8.03 -5.41 5.97
N ILE A 180 -8.03 -4.14 5.55
CA ILE A 180 -8.13 -3.00 6.48
C ILE A 180 -9.45 -3.08 7.26
N ALA A 181 -10.58 -3.32 6.56
CA ALA A 181 -11.89 -3.44 7.18
C ALA A 181 -11.93 -4.59 8.19
N LEU A 182 -11.38 -5.75 7.83
CA LEU A 182 -11.32 -6.93 8.69
C LEU A 182 -10.53 -6.65 9.98
N TRP A 183 -9.31 -6.12 9.84
CA TRP A 183 -8.44 -5.86 10.99
C TRP A 183 -9.04 -4.79 11.90
N CYS A 184 -9.49 -3.67 11.34
CA CYS A 184 -10.10 -2.59 12.12
C CYS A 184 -11.42 -3.05 12.77
N GLY A 185 -12.25 -3.79 12.04
CA GLY A 185 -13.53 -4.27 12.56
C GLY A 185 -13.37 -5.23 13.74
N ILE A 186 -12.42 -6.17 13.64
CA ILE A 186 -12.11 -7.10 14.74
C ILE A 186 -11.49 -6.35 15.92
N ALA A 187 -10.48 -5.51 15.66
CA ALA A 187 -9.75 -4.81 16.71
C ALA A 187 -10.62 -3.83 17.50
N ASN A 188 -11.59 -3.20 16.85
CA ASN A 188 -12.55 -2.30 17.51
C ASN A 188 -13.84 -3.00 17.97
N GLY A 189 -14.01 -4.30 17.74
CA GLY A 189 -15.24 -5.02 18.12
C GLY A 189 -16.47 -4.45 17.40
N ALA A 190 -16.38 -4.23 16.09
CA ALA A 190 -17.52 -3.82 15.28
C ALA A 190 -18.59 -4.92 15.25
N GLU A 191 -19.85 -4.52 15.21
CA GLU A 191 -20.96 -5.47 15.16
C GLU A 191 -21.07 -6.15 13.82
N ASP A 192 -20.76 -5.43 12.73
CA ASP A 192 -20.73 -5.97 11.38
C ASP A 192 -19.49 -5.46 10.63
N ILE A 193 -18.89 -6.34 9.82
CA ILE A 193 -17.74 -6.06 8.98
C ILE A 193 -18.09 -6.48 7.55
N LEU A 194 -18.13 -5.53 6.64
CA LEU A 194 -18.48 -5.76 5.25
C LEU A 194 -17.21 -5.86 4.40
N LEU A 195 -16.96 -7.04 3.83
CA LEU A 195 -15.76 -7.36 3.06
C LEU A 195 -16.13 -7.67 1.60
N PRO A 196 -15.44 -7.11 0.60
CA PRO A 196 -15.72 -7.39 -0.81
C PRO A 196 -15.71 -8.87 -1.14
N GLU A 197 -14.83 -9.65 -0.49
CA GLU A 197 -14.65 -11.08 -0.72
C GLU A 197 -15.83 -11.94 -0.22
N ARG A 198 -16.69 -11.40 0.64
CA ARG A 198 -17.78 -12.16 1.30
C ARG A 198 -19.14 -11.50 1.23
N TYR A 199 -19.20 -10.23 0.83
CA TYR A 199 -20.46 -9.51 0.79
C TYR A 199 -21.31 -9.95 -0.41
N ASN A 200 -22.46 -10.52 -0.11
CA ASN A 200 -23.41 -11.03 -1.11
C ASN A 200 -24.54 -10.03 -1.42
N ASN A 201 -24.40 -8.76 -1.04
CA ASN A 201 -25.42 -7.71 -1.15
C ASN A 201 -26.67 -7.94 -0.29
N ASP A 202 -26.58 -8.77 0.74
CA ASP A 202 -27.70 -9.02 1.66
C ASP A 202 -27.79 -7.93 2.74
N GLU A 203 -28.26 -6.76 2.32
CA GLU A 203 -28.50 -5.63 3.23
C GLU A 203 -29.64 -5.92 4.21
N GLN A 204 -30.57 -6.85 3.87
CA GLN A 204 -31.65 -7.24 4.75
C GLN A 204 -31.14 -8.01 5.97
N ALA A 205 -30.14 -8.87 5.80
CA ALA A 205 -29.50 -9.56 6.93
C ALA A 205 -28.85 -8.55 7.89
N LEU A 206 -28.20 -7.51 7.37
CA LEU A 206 -27.61 -6.44 8.16
C LEU A 206 -28.69 -5.66 8.94
N ILE A 207 -29.78 -5.26 8.29
CA ILE A 207 -30.92 -4.59 8.94
C ILE A 207 -31.50 -5.47 10.07
N ASN A 208 -31.68 -6.76 9.83
CA ASN A 208 -32.16 -7.69 10.82
C ASN A 208 -31.20 -7.84 12.01
N SER A 209 -29.88 -7.83 11.77
CA SER A 209 -28.84 -7.84 12.82
C SER A 209 -28.99 -6.63 13.72
N ILE A 210 -29.11 -5.42 13.14
CA ILE A 210 -29.27 -4.16 13.88
C ILE A 210 -30.53 -4.19 14.76
N ILE A 211 -31.68 -4.58 14.18
CA ILE A 211 -32.94 -4.67 14.90
C ILE A 211 -32.87 -5.68 16.07
N ASN A 212 -32.28 -6.84 15.83
CA ASN A 212 -32.14 -7.88 16.86
C ASN A 212 -31.21 -7.44 17.99
N ASN A 213 -30.10 -6.78 17.68
CA ASN A 213 -29.19 -6.23 18.67
C ASN A 213 -29.88 -5.15 19.52
N ARG A 214 -30.68 -4.27 18.90
CA ARG A 214 -31.48 -3.27 19.59
C ARG A 214 -32.47 -3.90 20.57
N LYS A 215 -33.18 -4.97 20.16
CA LYS A 215 -34.11 -5.73 21.03
C LYS A 215 -33.40 -6.37 22.22
N LYS A 216 -32.12 -6.73 22.09
CA LYS A 216 -31.28 -7.25 23.19
C LYS A 216 -30.71 -6.15 24.11
N GLY A 217 -31.06 -4.90 23.87
CA GLY A 217 -30.64 -3.75 24.69
C GLY A 217 -29.38 -3.04 24.21
N LYS A 218 -28.82 -3.43 23.04
CA LYS A 218 -27.70 -2.70 22.48
C LYS A 218 -28.15 -1.38 21.89
N ARG A 219 -27.51 -0.27 22.30
CA ARG A 219 -27.99 1.07 21.97
C ARG A 219 -27.30 1.70 20.77
N HIS A 220 -26.06 1.31 20.47
CA HIS A 220 -25.31 1.77 19.27
C HIS A 220 -24.93 0.58 18.40
N HIS A 221 -24.56 0.86 17.14
CA HIS A 221 -24.13 -0.17 16.20
C HIS A 221 -23.03 0.38 15.31
N ILE A 222 -21.90 -0.32 15.23
CA ILE A 222 -20.74 0.06 14.40
C ILE A 222 -20.62 -0.95 13.26
N ILE A 223 -20.60 -0.44 12.03
CA ILE A 223 -20.37 -1.20 10.80
C ILE A 223 -19.09 -0.70 10.19
N VAL A 224 -18.11 -1.57 9.99
CA VAL A 224 -16.91 -1.25 9.21
C VAL A 224 -17.10 -1.76 7.78
N ASN A 225 -17.12 -0.83 6.83
CA ASN A 225 -17.36 -1.12 5.42
C ASN A 225 -16.09 -0.90 4.60
N ALA A 226 -15.68 -1.90 3.82
CA ALA A 226 -14.56 -1.73 2.88
C ALA A 226 -14.98 -0.88 1.67
N GLU A 227 -14.11 0.03 1.21
CA GLU A 227 -14.37 0.90 0.05
C GLU A 227 -14.67 0.13 -1.24
N GLY A 228 -14.19 -1.12 -1.35
CA GLY A 228 -14.49 -2.00 -2.48
C GLY A 228 -15.99 -2.37 -2.61
N ILE A 229 -16.75 -2.29 -1.52
CA ILE A 229 -18.22 -2.37 -1.52
C ILE A 229 -18.79 -0.98 -1.79
N GLY A 230 -18.24 0.04 -1.14
CA GLY A 230 -18.67 1.43 -1.27
C GLY A 230 -20.10 1.69 -0.80
N HIS A 231 -20.73 2.68 -1.38
CA HIS A 231 -22.16 3.03 -1.16
C HIS A 231 -22.56 3.36 0.29
N SER A 232 -21.61 3.59 1.21
CA SER A 232 -21.85 3.79 2.65
C SER A 232 -22.89 4.86 2.96
N THR A 233 -22.88 5.99 2.24
CA THR A 233 -23.86 7.07 2.43
C THR A 233 -25.28 6.65 2.06
N SER A 234 -25.47 5.95 0.95
CA SER A 234 -26.78 5.48 0.54
C SER A 234 -27.26 4.31 1.41
N MET A 235 -26.37 3.44 1.82
CA MET A 235 -26.62 2.34 2.79
C MET A 235 -27.12 2.92 4.13
N ALA A 236 -26.47 3.95 4.64
CA ALA A 236 -26.89 4.60 5.89
C ALA A 236 -28.35 5.10 5.80
N ARG A 237 -28.73 5.75 4.69
CA ARG A 237 -30.11 6.22 4.49
C ARG A 237 -31.13 5.08 4.44
N ARG A 238 -30.79 3.96 3.79
CA ARG A 238 -31.69 2.80 3.71
C ARG A 238 -31.84 2.11 5.06
N ILE A 239 -30.76 1.95 5.80
CA ILE A 239 -30.78 1.39 7.17
C ILE A 239 -31.62 2.28 8.10
N GLU A 240 -31.44 3.59 8.07
CA GLU A 240 -32.23 4.53 8.87
C GLU A 240 -33.72 4.44 8.53
N ALA A 241 -34.06 4.43 7.24
CA ALA A 241 -35.46 4.28 6.79
C ALA A 241 -36.10 2.96 7.23
N ALA A 242 -35.34 1.86 7.23
CA ALA A 242 -35.87 0.53 7.58
C ALA A 242 -35.92 0.28 9.09
N THR A 243 -35.04 0.91 9.88
CA THR A 243 -34.91 0.61 11.31
C THR A 243 -35.43 1.73 12.22
N GLY A 244 -35.60 2.95 11.70
CA GLY A 244 -35.88 4.15 12.49
C GLY A 244 -34.71 4.61 13.36
N ILE A 245 -33.53 3.99 13.25
CA ILE A 245 -32.34 4.34 14.00
C ILE A 245 -31.52 5.34 13.19
N GLU A 246 -31.20 6.50 13.78
CA GLU A 246 -30.34 7.48 13.12
C GLU A 246 -29.03 6.81 12.71
N THR A 247 -28.73 6.85 11.41
CA THR A 247 -27.58 6.16 10.82
C THR A 247 -26.70 7.15 10.08
N ARG A 248 -25.40 7.17 10.39
CA ARG A 248 -24.41 8.07 9.79
C ARG A 248 -23.30 7.29 9.11
N ALA A 249 -22.90 7.75 7.93
CA ALA A 249 -21.73 7.23 7.25
C ALA A 249 -20.55 8.20 7.41
N THR A 250 -19.38 7.66 7.72
CA THR A 250 -18.10 8.37 7.76
C THR A 250 -17.12 7.68 6.83
N ILE A 251 -16.66 8.38 5.81
CA ILE A 251 -15.67 7.86 4.85
C ILE A 251 -14.32 8.40 5.27
N LEU A 252 -13.41 7.51 5.73
CA LEU A 252 -12.10 7.94 6.20
C LEU A 252 -11.19 8.40 5.07
N GLY A 253 -11.21 7.69 3.94
CA GLY A 253 -10.48 8.08 2.74
C GLY A 253 -8.98 8.28 2.97
N HIS A 254 -8.43 9.31 2.33
CA HIS A 254 -6.98 9.54 2.24
C HIS A 254 -6.26 9.83 3.57
N MET A 255 -6.97 10.13 4.66
CA MET A 255 -6.32 10.25 5.97
C MET A 255 -5.57 8.97 6.39
N GLN A 256 -6.01 7.80 5.88
CA GLN A 256 -5.36 6.52 6.13
C GLN A 256 -4.02 6.36 5.40
N ARG A 257 -3.71 7.19 4.39
CA ARG A 257 -2.43 7.20 3.67
C ARG A 257 -1.40 8.11 4.32
N GLY A 258 -1.81 8.98 5.21
CA GLY A 258 -0.95 9.96 5.87
C GLY A 258 -0.46 9.53 7.24
N GLY A 259 0.28 10.41 7.86
CA GLY A 259 0.77 10.26 9.23
C GLY A 259 2.17 9.67 9.35
N SER A 260 2.68 9.72 10.55
CA SER A 260 3.99 9.16 10.90
C SER A 260 3.94 7.64 10.92
N PRO A 261 4.80 6.91 10.19
CA PRO A 261 4.76 5.46 10.16
C PRO A 261 4.99 4.87 11.55
N THR A 262 4.26 3.79 11.86
CA THR A 262 4.43 3.03 13.11
C THR A 262 5.83 2.42 13.19
N CYS A 263 6.22 1.96 14.38
CA CYS A 263 7.47 1.22 14.57
C CYS A 263 7.58 0.04 13.60
N LYS A 264 6.49 -0.69 13.40
CA LYS A 264 6.44 -1.86 12.52
C LYS A 264 6.70 -1.46 11.07
N ASP A 265 5.99 -0.45 10.54
CA ASP A 265 6.21 0.03 9.18
C ASP A 265 7.64 0.55 8.97
N ARG A 266 8.22 1.28 9.93
CA ARG A 266 9.62 1.74 9.83
C ARG A 266 10.61 0.57 9.79
N MET A 267 10.41 -0.44 10.64
CA MET A 267 11.27 -1.62 10.71
C MET A 267 11.21 -2.42 9.40
N TYR A 268 10.00 -2.78 8.96
CA TYR A 268 9.83 -3.58 7.76
C TYR A 268 10.33 -2.83 6.52
N ALA A 269 10.01 -1.55 6.40
CA ALA A 269 10.51 -0.69 5.32
C ALA A 269 12.05 -0.64 5.30
N SER A 270 12.69 -0.54 6.47
CA SER A 270 14.15 -0.49 6.56
C SER A 270 14.79 -1.82 6.16
N ILE A 271 14.26 -2.94 6.61
CA ILE A 271 14.79 -4.28 6.27
C ILE A 271 14.56 -4.59 4.79
N MET A 272 13.33 -4.37 4.28
CA MET A 272 13.00 -4.63 2.87
C MET A 272 13.81 -3.74 1.92
N GLY A 273 14.00 -2.46 2.26
CA GLY A 273 14.81 -1.55 1.46
C GLY A 273 16.29 -1.97 1.39
N ALA A 274 16.88 -2.40 2.52
CA ALA A 274 18.24 -2.91 2.57
C ALA A 274 18.37 -4.23 1.78
N TYR A 275 17.43 -5.15 1.98
CA TYR A 275 17.42 -6.44 1.29
C TYR A 275 17.27 -6.30 -0.24
N ALA A 276 16.51 -5.31 -0.71
CA ALA A 276 16.39 -5.00 -2.13
C ALA A 276 17.74 -4.59 -2.75
N VAL A 277 18.56 -3.83 -2.03
CA VAL A 277 19.92 -3.48 -2.46
C VAL A 277 20.78 -4.74 -2.55
N ASP A 278 20.71 -5.62 -1.54
CA ASP A 278 21.47 -6.89 -1.53
C ASP A 278 21.07 -7.79 -2.71
N CYS A 279 19.78 -7.86 -3.04
CA CYS A 279 19.31 -8.59 -4.22
C CYS A 279 19.93 -8.07 -5.52
N LEU A 280 19.96 -6.73 -5.72
CA LEU A 280 20.60 -6.15 -6.92
C LEU A 280 22.09 -6.47 -7.00
N ILE A 281 22.82 -6.33 -5.89
CA ILE A 281 24.26 -6.64 -5.81
C ILE A 281 24.53 -8.12 -6.10
N ALA A 282 23.64 -9.01 -5.64
CA ALA A 282 23.69 -10.44 -5.93
C ALA A 282 23.34 -10.78 -7.40
N GLY A 283 23.09 -9.77 -8.25
CA GLY A 283 22.74 -9.97 -9.67
C GLY A 283 21.29 -10.41 -9.90
N LYS A 284 20.43 -10.34 -8.88
CA LYS A 284 19.02 -10.64 -9.03
C LYS A 284 18.30 -9.49 -9.78
N SER A 285 17.31 -9.86 -10.56
CA SER A 285 16.45 -8.93 -11.30
C SER A 285 15.04 -9.50 -11.39
N MET A 286 14.04 -8.66 -11.68
CA MET A 286 12.64 -9.08 -11.79
C MET A 286 12.10 -9.75 -10.52
N ARG A 287 12.54 -9.25 -9.33
CA ARG A 287 12.14 -9.81 -8.04
C ARG A 287 11.34 -8.81 -7.22
N VAL A 288 10.48 -9.31 -6.35
CA VAL A 288 9.78 -8.53 -5.30
C VAL A 288 10.27 -9.03 -3.96
N VAL A 289 10.74 -8.12 -3.12
CA VAL A 289 11.05 -8.40 -1.72
C VAL A 289 9.74 -8.66 -0.98
N ALA A 290 9.73 -9.64 -0.11
CA ALA A 290 8.54 -10.04 0.64
C ALA A 290 8.90 -10.39 2.09
N HIS A 291 7.91 -10.34 2.95
CA HIS A 291 7.94 -10.99 4.25
C HIS A 291 6.97 -12.16 4.19
N SER A 292 7.46 -13.37 4.40
CA SER A 292 6.66 -14.58 4.30
C SER A 292 7.11 -15.59 5.35
N HIS A 293 6.16 -16.16 6.09
CA HIS A 293 6.42 -17.14 7.14
C HIS A 293 7.47 -16.70 8.20
N GLY A 294 7.50 -15.40 8.52
CA GLY A 294 8.43 -14.83 9.49
C GLY A 294 9.81 -14.45 8.96
N GLU A 295 10.07 -14.65 7.67
CA GLU A 295 11.35 -14.37 7.03
C GLU A 295 11.24 -13.32 5.93
N PHE A 296 12.33 -12.58 5.68
CA PHE A 296 12.43 -11.69 4.53
C PHE A 296 13.04 -12.47 3.36
N VAL A 297 12.28 -12.57 2.30
CA VAL A 297 12.59 -13.36 1.10
C VAL A 297 12.35 -12.53 -0.17
N ASP A 298 12.63 -13.09 -1.33
CA ASP A 298 12.28 -12.48 -2.61
C ASP A 298 11.63 -13.50 -3.55
N TYR A 299 10.63 -13.06 -4.29
CA TYR A 299 9.92 -13.86 -5.28
C TYR A 299 10.09 -13.27 -6.68
N ASP A 300 9.99 -14.12 -7.69
CA ASP A 300 9.92 -13.68 -9.08
C ASP A 300 8.62 -12.93 -9.34
N ILE A 301 8.68 -11.82 -10.09
CA ILE A 301 7.49 -11.01 -10.40
C ILE A 301 6.48 -11.83 -11.23
N ASP A 302 6.93 -12.68 -12.14
CA ASP A 302 6.06 -13.49 -12.99
C ASP A 302 5.36 -14.59 -12.20
N GLU A 303 6.09 -15.31 -11.34
CA GLU A 303 5.53 -16.37 -10.48
C GLU A 303 4.47 -15.81 -9.54
N TYR A 304 4.72 -14.65 -8.95
CA TYR A 304 3.81 -13.97 -8.06
C TYR A 304 2.52 -13.55 -8.77
N GLN A 305 2.60 -12.98 -9.97
CA GLN A 305 1.43 -12.56 -10.74
C GLN A 305 0.59 -13.75 -11.22
N TYR A 306 1.21 -14.88 -11.52
CA TYR A 306 0.52 -16.11 -11.88
C TYR A 306 -0.26 -16.72 -10.71
N THR A 307 0.24 -16.57 -9.49
CA THR A 307 -0.44 -17.02 -8.27
C THR A 307 -1.68 -16.21 -7.95
N ILE A 308 -1.68 -14.89 -8.20
CA ILE A 308 -2.87 -14.03 -8.07
C ILE A 308 -4.01 -14.51 -8.98
N SER A 309 -3.73 -14.73 -10.26
CA SER A 309 -4.74 -15.16 -11.21
C SER A 309 -5.39 -16.50 -10.86
N ARG A 310 -4.67 -17.40 -10.18
CA ARG A 310 -5.21 -18.66 -9.66
C ARG A 310 -6.05 -18.53 -8.40
N ASN A 311 -5.70 -17.63 -7.50
CA ASN A 311 -6.43 -17.43 -6.24
C ASN A 311 -7.73 -16.64 -6.43
N LEU A 312 -7.81 -15.77 -7.45
CA LEU A 312 -9.05 -15.08 -7.85
C LEU A 312 -10.02 -16.01 -8.61
N ALA A 313 -9.54 -17.16 -9.08
CA ALA A 313 -10.37 -18.19 -9.76
C ALA A 313 -10.88 -19.28 -8.82
N ARG A 314 -10.61 -19.21 -7.53
CA ARG A 314 -11.13 -20.07 -6.46
C ARG A 314 -11.99 -19.27 -5.49
#